data_1ec9dc1f45962a278fddb088242da170
#
_entry.id   1ec9dc1f45962a278fddb088242da170
#
_cell.length_a   1.000
_cell.length_b   1.000
_cell.length_c   1.000
_cell.angle_alpha   90.00
_cell.angle_beta   90.00
_cell.angle_gamma   90.00
#
_symmetry.space_group_name_H-M   'P 1'
#
loop_
_entity.id
_entity.type
_entity.pdbx_description
1 polymer ?
#
loop_
_entity_poly.entity_id
_entity_poly.type
_entity_poly.pdbx_seq_one_letter_code
_entity_poly.pdbx_strand_id
1 'polypeptide(L)'
;MRGKQKSAVPAGSSKSLQKAMKILFYMGQHGPETRIAEIAAGLHLNKTTVYRLLSALEGLDLVQRDPENEHYRLGLKLHELGTKAVRARTLQSEARRYLREMAHVCNEAVSLAVPGAGGVVCLERFDSPRTMISVRTPVGALFPAHCSAAGKAVLAYLSEDDVDAILVNNRLTRYTEHTHTRMAELKNDLRRVRERGYALDEQELEYGLNGVAAPVISPDAHVIGAVGIAGPTPRFQGKDLADKVNLVRMTAQKIAANLGDRSSWFEK
;
A
#
# COMPACT_ATOMS: atom_id res chain seq x y z
N MET A 1 29.35 22.14 6.39
CA MET A 1 28.29 22.98 5.79
C MET A 1 27.58 22.15 4.68
N ARG A 2 26.46 21.53 4.95
CA ARG A 2 25.65 20.85 3.92
C ARG A 2 24.38 21.67 3.72
N GLY A 3 24.25 22.25 2.51
CA GLY A 3 23.16 23.12 2.12
C GLY A 3 21.81 22.36 2.18
N LYS A 4 20.85 22.93 2.89
CA LYS A 4 19.44 22.54 2.84
C LYS A 4 18.92 22.84 1.42
N GLN A 5 18.74 21.82 0.61
CA GLN A 5 17.96 21.93 -0.62
C GLN A 5 16.51 22.24 -0.24
N LYS A 6 16.10 23.49 -0.39
CA LYS A 6 14.67 23.88 -0.38
C LYS A 6 14.04 23.27 -1.64
N SER A 7 13.22 22.23 -1.48
CA SER A 7 12.36 21.77 -2.57
C SER A 7 11.41 22.90 -2.97
N ALA A 8 11.64 23.50 -4.12
CA ALA A 8 10.76 24.51 -4.68
C ALA A 8 9.44 23.85 -5.06
N VAL A 9 8.34 24.36 -4.52
CA VAL A 9 6.98 23.91 -4.89
C VAL A 9 6.73 24.31 -6.35
N PRO A 10 6.25 23.39 -7.23
CA PRO A 10 6.05 23.69 -8.65
C PRO A 10 5.16 24.91 -8.89
N ALA A 11 5.51 25.72 -9.91
CA ALA A 11 4.68 26.82 -10.37
C ALA A 11 3.33 26.26 -10.87
N GLY A 12 2.19 26.71 -10.27
CA GLY A 12 0.86 26.21 -10.56
C GLY A 12 0.15 25.49 -9.40
N SER A 13 0.84 25.22 -8.30
CA SER A 13 0.22 24.60 -7.12
C SER A 13 -0.78 25.52 -6.43
N SER A 14 -1.91 24.96 -5.96
CA SER A 14 -2.95 25.71 -5.27
C SER A 14 -2.40 26.45 -4.04
N LYS A 15 -2.45 27.80 -4.07
CA LYS A 15 -2.02 28.65 -2.94
C LYS A 15 -2.77 28.31 -1.64
N SER A 16 -4.03 27.88 -1.75
CA SER A 16 -4.83 27.46 -0.60
C SER A 16 -4.31 26.16 0.01
N LEU A 17 -3.96 25.17 -0.80
CA LEU A 17 -3.34 23.92 -0.31
C LEU A 17 -2.01 24.18 0.39
N GLN A 18 -1.16 25.02 -0.19
CA GLN A 18 0.12 25.36 0.45
C GLN A 18 -0.08 26.02 1.82
N LYS A 19 -1.04 26.93 1.94
CA LYS A 19 -1.37 27.59 3.21
C LYS A 19 -1.91 26.59 4.24
N ALA A 20 -2.79 25.66 3.82
CA ALA A 20 -3.32 24.62 4.69
C ALA A 20 -2.20 23.70 5.21
N MET A 21 -1.28 23.26 4.34
CA MET A 21 -0.12 22.48 4.75
C MET A 21 0.81 23.23 5.70
N LYS A 22 1.03 24.54 5.48
CA LYS A 22 1.81 25.37 6.41
C LYS A 22 1.18 25.46 7.80
N ILE A 23 -0.15 25.49 7.89
CA ILE A 23 -0.88 25.45 9.17
C ILE A 23 -0.59 24.13 9.90
N LEU A 24 -0.73 22.99 9.22
CA LEU A 24 -0.44 21.67 9.83
C LEU A 24 1.01 21.56 10.32
N PHE A 25 1.99 22.03 9.51
CA PHE A 25 3.39 22.03 9.92
C PHE A 25 3.65 22.97 11.12
N TYR A 26 3.03 24.16 11.13
CA TYR A 26 3.13 25.09 12.25
C TYR A 26 2.60 24.46 13.53
N MET A 27 1.40 23.87 13.50
CA MET A 27 0.79 23.18 14.64
C MET A 27 1.69 22.03 15.14
N GLY A 28 2.27 21.24 14.25
CA GLY A 28 3.17 20.15 14.64
C GLY A 28 4.48 20.60 15.31
N GLN A 29 4.89 21.86 15.12
CA GLN A 29 6.13 22.43 15.70
C GLN A 29 5.89 23.21 17.01
N HIS A 30 4.67 23.69 17.27
CA HIS A 30 4.39 24.65 18.35
C HIS A 30 3.56 24.06 19.51
N GLY A 31 3.47 22.74 19.60
CA GLY A 31 2.85 22.04 20.72
C GLY A 31 1.53 21.33 20.37
N PRO A 32 0.93 20.65 21.34
CA PRO A 32 -0.25 19.83 21.12
C PRO A 32 -1.50 20.64 20.78
N GLU A 33 -1.54 21.91 21.24
CA GLU A 33 -2.69 22.80 21.06
C GLU A 33 -2.24 24.19 20.62
N THR A 34 -2.97 24.78 19.68
CA THR A 34 -2.67 26.11 19.13
C THR A 34 -3.96 26.91 18.93
N ARG A 35 -3.87 28.24 19.03
CA ARG A 35 -4.97 29.15 18.76
C ARG A 35 -4.87 29.76 17.37
N ILE A 36 -6.02 30.16 16.81
CA ILE A 36 -6.08 30.85 15.52
C ILE A 36 -5.17 32.09 15.50
N ALA A 37 -5.11 32.84 16.60
CA ALA A 37 -4.28 34.04 16.69
C ALA A 37 -2.77 33.75 16.59
N GLU A 38 -2.31 32.65 17.20
CA GLU A 38 -0.92 32.20 17.17
C GLU A 38 -0.53 31.74 15.77
N ILE A 39 -1.38 30.91 15.15
CA ILE A 39 -1.17 30.45 13.76
C ILE A 39 -1.15 31.63 12.79
N ALA A 40 -2.08 32.57 12.94
CA ALA A 40 -2.18 33.77 12.10
C ALA A 40 -0.91 34.64 12.21
N ALA A 41 -0.42 34.89 13.42
CA ALA A 41 0.78 35.64 13.68
C ALA A 41 2.03 34.92 13.14
N GLY A 42 2.19 33.64 13.45
CA GLY A 42 3.38 32.85 13.06
C GLY A 42 3.51 32.62 11.55
N LEU A 43 2.40 32.57 10.84
CA LEU A 43 2.39 32.36 9.37
C LEU A 43 2.15 33.65 8.57
N HIS A 44 1.99 34.80 9.23
CA HIS A 44 1.65 36.10 8.62
C HIS A 44 0.37 35.99 7.74
N LEU A 45 -0.66 35.33 8.27
CA LEU A 45 -1.97 35.18 7.64
C LEU A 45 -3.03 35.95 8.42
N ASN A 46 -4.09 36.37 7.74
CA ASN A 46 -5.24 36.94 8.47
C ASN A 46 -6.07 35.84 9.13
N LYS A 47 -6.67 36.17 10.29
CA LYS A 47 -7.45 35.22 11.11
C LYS A 47 -8.58 34.55 10.32
N THR A 48 -9.24 35.29 9.43
CA THR A 48 -10.34 34.76 8.60
C THR A 48 -9.85 33.65 7.64
N THR A 49 -8.65 33.83 7.05
CA THR A 49 -8.05 32.81 6.19
C THR A 49 -7.68 31.57 7.01
N VAL A 50 -7.07 31.75 8.18
CA VAL A 50 -6.70 30.64 9.07
C VAL A 50 -7.95 29.87 9.51
N TYR A 51 -9.01 30.58 9.96
CA TYR A 51 -10.26 29.95 10.36
C TYR A 51 -10.85 29.10 9.23
N ARG A 52 -10.99 29.68 8.01
CA ARG A 52 -11.54 28.94 6.87
C ARG A 52 -10.73 27.68 6.50
N LEU A 53 -9.41 27.78 6.58
CA LEU A 53 -8.54 26.63 6.29
C LEU A 53 -8.59 25.58 7.39
N LEU A 54 -8.65 25.99 8.67
CA LEU A 54 -8.84 25.06 9.79
C LEU A 54 -10.19 24.34 9.71
N SER A 55 -11.28 25.05 9.38
CA SER A 55 -12.60 24.41 9.19
C SER A 55 -12.58 23.38 8.05
N ALA A 56 -11.87 23.65 6.97
CA ALA A 56 -11.70 22.68 5.89
C ALA A 56 -10.86 21.46 6.32
N LEU A 57 -9.80 21.64 7.10
CA LEU A 57 -8.97 20.57 7.65
C LEU A 57 -9.71 19.75 8.71
N GLU A 58 -10.57 20.40 9.50
CA GLU A 58 -11.44 19.76 10.50
C GLU A 58 -12.48 18.85 9.81
N GLY A 59 -13.09 19.30 8.72
CA GLY A 59 -14.00 18.48 7.91
C GLY A 59 -13.33 17.25 7.27
N LEU A 60 -11.99 17.18 7.27
CA LEU A 60 -11.19 16.05 6.81
C LEU A 60 -10.55 15.27 7.97
N ASP A 61 -10.90 15.54 9.22
CA ASP A 61 -10.31 14.97 10.43
C ASP A 61 -8.78 15.17 10.59
N LEU A 62 -8.20 16.09 9.81
CA LEU A 62 -6.78 16.44 9.90
C LEU A 62 -6.46 17.36 11.07
N VAL A 63 -7.46 18.09 11.56
CA VAL A 63 -7.43 18.97 12.72
C VAL A 63 -8.70 18.75 13.54
N GLN A 64 -8.61 18.89 14.84
CA GLN A 64 -9.76 18.88 15.75
C GLN A 64 -9.80 20.20 16.54
N ARG A 65 -10.99 20.76 16.70
CA ARG A 65 -11.24 21.90 17.55
C ARG A 65 -11.70 21.41 18.92
N ASP A 66 -11.13 21.99 19.98
CA ASP A 66 -11.65 21.81 21.32
C ASP A 66 -12.84 22.78 21.53
N PRO A 67 -14.03 22.26 21.82
CA PRO A 67 -15.23 23.09 21.99
C PRO A 67 -15.20 24.00 23.21
N GLU A 68 -14.41 23.68 24.26
CA GLU A 68 -14.41 24.41 25.52
C GLU A 68 -13.47 25.63 25.51
N ASN A 69 -12.30 25.51 24.81
CA ASN A 69 -11.26 26.54 24.90
C ASN A 69 -10.84 27.14 23.55
N GLU A 70 -11.54 26.76 22.47
CA GLU A 70 -11.27 27.22 21.10
C GLU A 70 -9.84 26.91 20.60
N HIS A 71 -9.13 25.98 21.21
CA HIS A 71 -7.87 25.49 20.74
C HIS A 71 -8.05 24.47 19.60
N TYR A 72 -7.04 24.39 18.76
CA TYR A 72 -6.94 23.41 17.68
C TYR A 72 -5.77 22.48 17.93
N ARG A 73 -5.99 21.18 17.71
CA ARG A 73 -4.97 20.12 17.76
C ARG A 73 -4.93 19.34 16.46
N LEU A 74 -3.81 18.68 16.19
CA LEU A 74 -3.70 17.78 15.05
C LEU A 74 -4.66 16.61 15.21
N GLY A 75 -5.36 16.26 14.13
CA GLY A 75 -6.34 15.16 14.08
C GLY A 75 -5.68 13.80 13.94
N LEU A 76 -6.36 12.76 14.43
CA LEU A 76 -5.89 11.36 14.36
C LEU A 76 -5.71 10.86 12.93
N LYS A 77 -6.36 11.46 11.95
CA LYS A 77 -6.20 11.14 10.54
C LYS A 77 -4.76 11.29 10.04
N LEU A 78 -4.01 12.26 10.58
CA LEU A 78 -2.59 12.45 10.29
C LEU A 78 -1.76 11.26 10.80
N HIS A 79 -2.08 10.73 11.98
CA HIS A 79 -1.42 9.54 12.51
C HIS A 79 -1.71 8.33 11.64
N GLU A 80 -2.96 8.13 11.23
CA GLU A 80 -3.35 7.04 10.32
C GLU A 80 -2.56 7.09 9.01
N LEU A 81 -2.51 8.27 8.38
CA LEU A 81 -1.77 8.48 7.12
C LEU A 81 -0.26 8.27 7.30
N GLY A 82 0.31 8.82 8.39
CA GLY A 82 1.73 8.67 8.74
C GLY A 82 2.11 7.20 9.00
N THR A 83 1.28 6.49 9.74
CA THR A 83 1.48 5.05 10.03
C THR A 83 1.47 4.22 8.74
N LYS A 84 0.52 4.47 7.84
CA LYS A 84 0.48 3.80 6.54
C LYS A 84 1.74 4.08 5.71
N ALA A 85 2.21 5.33 5.69
CA ALA A 85 3.42 5.72 4.95
C ALA A 85 4.70 5.08 5.54
N VAL A 86 4.83 5.01 6.85
CA VAL A 86 5.98 4.38 7.54
C VAL A 86 5.96 2.87 7.36
N ARG A 87 4.79 2.22 7.53
CA ARG A 87 4.64 0.78 7.31
C ARG A 87 5.03 0.37 5.90
N ALA A 88 4.65 1.12 4.88
CA ALA A 88 5.02 0.84 3.50
C ALA A 88 6.54 0.90 3.27
N ARG A 89 7.24 1.91 3.79
CA ARG A 89 8.70 2.04 3.67
C ARG A 89 9.45 0.94 4.43
N THR A 90 9.01 0.62 5.64
CA THR A 90 9.61 -0.45 6.44
C THR A 90 9.38 -1.80 5.78
N LEU A 91 8.17 -2.07 5.28
CA LEU A 91 7.84 -3.28 4.53
C LEU A 91 8.73 -3.43 3.30
N GLN A 92 8.93 -2.37 2.51
CA GLN A 92 9.79 -2.38 1.33
C GLN A 92 11.24 -2.72 1.69
N SER A 93 11.80 -2.03 2.70
CA SER A 93 13.19 -2.23 3.11
C SER A 93 13.45 -3.64 3.65
N GLU A 94 12.53 -4.17 4.44
CA GLU A 94 12.62 -5.53 4.98
C GLU A 94 12.41 -6.60 3.91
N ALA A 95 11.48 -6.40 3.01
CA ALA A 95 11.20 -7.36 1.95
C ALA A 95 12.34 -7.48 0.94
N ARG A 96 13.09 -6.41 0.71
CA ARG A 96 14.05 -6.28 -0.39
C ARG A 96 15.08 -7.41 -0.45
N ARG A 97 15.63 -7.82 0.69
CA ARG A 97 16.60 -8.91 0.76
C ARG A 97 15.97 -10.26 0.40
N TYR A 98 14.77 -10.53 0.93
CA TYR A 98 14.07 -11.79 0.70
C TYR A 98 13.57 -11.91 -0.74
N LEU A 99 13.10 -10.82 -1.34
CA LEU A 99 12.69 -10.79 -2.73
C LEU A 99 13.88 -11.05 -3.68
N ARG A 100 15.04 -10.48 -3.38
CA ARG A 100 16.25 -10.75 -4.16
C ARG A 100 16.65 -12.22 -4.11
N GLU A 101 16.68 -12.81 -2.92
CA GLU A 101 16.94 -14.24 -2.73
C GLU A 101 15.91 -15.09 -3.49
N MET A 102 14.63 -14.73 -3.37
CA MET A 102 13.53 -15.43 -4.04
C MET A 102 13.68 -15.41 -5.57
N ALA A 103 14.03 -14.26 -6.16
CA ALA A 103 14.25 -14.13 -7.61
C ALA A 103 15.40 -15.02 -8.10
N HIS A 104 16.47 -15.15 -7.32
CA HIS A 104 17.57 -16.05 -7.65
C HIS A 104 17.18 -17.54 -7.59
N VAL A 105 16.32 -17.91 -6.63
CA VAL A 105 15.88 -19.30 -6.44
C VAL A 105 14.90 -19.72 -7.52
N CYS A 106 13.85 -18.91 -7.78
CA CYS A 106 12.79 -19.30 -8.70
C CYS A 106 13.08 -19.00 -10.17
N ASN A 107 14.09 -18.18 -10.46
CA ASN A 107 14.41 -17.70 -11.81
C ASN A 107 13.23 -17.04 -12.55
N GLU A 108 12.32 -16.40 -11.82
CA GLU A 108 11.17 -15.65 -12.33
C GLU A 108 11.13 -14.23 -11.77
N ALA A 109 10.25 -13.40 -12.31
CA ALA A 109 9.98 -12.10 -11.78
C ALA A 109 9.26 -12.22 -10.41
N VAL A 110 9.77 -11.54 -9.41
CA VAL A 110 9.18 -11.49 -8.08
C VAL A 110 8.81 -10.07 -7.71
N SER A 111 7.75 -9.90 -6.92
CA SER A 111 7.29 -8.59 -6.51
C SER A 111 6.70 -8.59 -5.11
N LEU A 112 6.76 -7.43 -4.48
CA LEU A 112 5.95 -7.06 -3.33
C LEU A 112 4.89 -6.08 -3.80
N ALA A 113 3.63 -6.39 -3.53
CA ALA A 113 2.51 -5.50 -3.80
C ALA A 113 1.82 -5.13 -2.50
N VAL A 114 1.28 -3.91 -2.43
CA VAL A 114 0.53 -3.39 -1.28
C VAL A 114 -0.85 -2.93 -1.70
N PRO A 115 -1.85 -2.92 -0.81
CA PRO A 115 -3.17 -2.36 -1.10
C PRO A 115 -3.06 -0.93 -1.63
N GLY A 116 -3.79 -0.61 -2.67
CA GLY A 116 -3.89 0.71 -3.28
C GLY A 116 -5.31 1.05 -3.71
N ALA A 117 -5.54 2.28 -4.13
CA ALA A 117 -6.85 2.72 -4.58
C ALA A 117 -7.26 1.94 -5.85
N GLY A 118 -8.14 0.97 -5.66
CA GLY A 118 -8.72 0.19 -6.76
C GLY A 118 -7.94 -1.06 -7.17
N GLY A 119 -6.95 -1.47 -6.40
CA GLY A 119 -6.15 -2.65 -6.71
C GLY A 119 -5.00 -2.86 -5.75
N VAL A 120 -3.89 -3.36 -6.26
CA VAL A 120 -2.63 -3.46 -5.54
C VAL A 120 -1.52 -2.76 -6.32
N VAL A 121 -0.65 -2.04 -5.61
CA VAL A 121 0.47 -1.30 -6.19
C VAL A 121 1.75 -2.10 -5.99
N CYS A 122 2.53 -2.28 -7.07
CA CYS A 122 3.87 -2.87 -7.00
C CYS A 122 4.80 -1.93 -6.21
N LEU A 123 5.20 -2.34 -5.01
CA LEU A 123 6.07 -1.57 -4.13
C LEU A 123 7.56 -1.85 -4.38
N GLU A 124 7.89 -3.10 -4.70
CA GLU A 124 9.26 -3.53 -4.99
C GLU A 124 9.22 -4.70 -5.98
N ARG A 125 10.27 -4.83 -6.79
CA ARG A 125 10.38 -5.88 -7.79
C ARG A 125 11.83 -6.27 -8.03
N PHE A 126 12.03 -7.56 -8.31
CA PHE A 126 13.27 -8.11 -8.84
C PHE A 126 12.97 -9.01 -10.05
N ASP A 127 13.68 -8.77 -11.12
CA ASP A 127 13.63 -9.63 -12.29
C ASP A 127 14.66 -10.78 -12.16
N SER A 128 14.37 -11.91 -12.78
CA SER A 128 15.34 -12.98 -12.87
C SER A 128 16.50 -12.57 -13.78
N PRO A 129 17.74 -12.74 -13.35
CA PRO A 129 18.90 -12.45 -14.19
C PRO A 129 19.09 -13.49 -15.32
N ARG A 130 18.36 -14.62 -15.30
CA ARG A 130 18.61 -15.78 -16.17
C ARG A 130 17.55 -16.00 -17.24
N THR A 131 16.50 -15.17 -17.31
CA THR A 131 15.41 -15.37 -18.29
C THR A 131 15.33 -14.21 -19.26
N MET A 132 15.31 -14.53 -20.56
CA MET A 132 15.07 -13.55 -21.63
C MET A 132 13.60 -13.14 -21.70
N ILE A 133 12.69 -13.99 -21.23
CA ILE A 133 11.25 -13.72 -21.16
C ILE A 133 10.91 -13.44 -19.70
N SER A 134 10.63 -12.20 -19.39
CA SER A 134 10.19 -11.77 -18.06
C SER A 134 8.98 -10.84 -18.17
N VAL A 135 8.11 -10.94 -17.17
CA VAL A 135 7.00 -9.99 -17.00
C VAL A 135 7.58 -8.64 -16.61
N ARG A 136 7.31 -7.60 -17.37
CA ARG A 136 7.79 -6.24 -17.06
C ARG A 136 6.68 -5.44 -16.38
N THR A 137 6.76 -5.34 -15.07
CA THR A 137 5.88 -4.48 -14.30
C THR A 137 6.71 -3.43 -13.59
N PRO A 138 6.54 -2.15 -13.87
CA PRO A 138 7.28 -1.10 -13.18
C PRO A 138 6.86 -1.01 -11.70
N VAL A 139 7.81 -0.67 -10.82
CA VAL A 139 7.49 -0.26 -9.45
C VAL A 139 6.57 0.96 -9.52
N GLY A 140 5.53 0.97 -8.68
CA GLY A 140 4.45 1.96 -8.70
C GLY A 140 3.28 1.61 -9.62
N ALA A 141 3.37 0.56 -10.45
CA ALA A 141 2.24 0.12 -11.26
C ALA A 141 1.10 -0.41 -10.40
N LEU A 142 -0.12 -0.05 -10.77
CA LEU A 142 -1.36 -0.56 -10.19
C LEU A 142 -1.82 -1.81 -10.95
N PHE A 143 -2.09 -2.90 -10.22
CA PHE A 143 -2.70 -4.09 -10.77
C PHE A 143 -4.16 -4.22 -10.35
N PRO A 144 -5.03 -4.71 -11.23
CA PRO A 144 -6.38 -5.05 -10.88
C PRO A 144 -6.39 -6.12 -9.76
N ALA A 145 -7.14 -5.87 -8.68
CA ALA A 145 -7.15 -6.77 -7.54
C ALA A 145 -7.82 -8.13 -7.84
N HIS A 146 -8.82 -8.16 -8.73
CA HIS A 146 -9.66 -9.32 -8.97
C HIS A 146 -9.02 -10.40 -9.85
N CYS A 147 -8.01 -10.08 -10.65
CA CYS A 147 -7.43 -10.99 -11.64
C CYS A 147 -5.90 -11.11 -11.56
N SER A 148 -5.27 -10.50 -10.58
CA SER A 148 -3.84 -10.72 -10.30
C SER A 148 -3.65 -11.57 -9.05
N ALA A 149 -2.65 -12.44 -9.02
CA ALA A 149 -2.36 -13.27 -7.85
C ALA A 149 -2.14 -12.41 -6.59
N ALA A 150 -1.34 -11.34 -6.67
CA ALA A 150 -1.10 -10.43 -5.55
C ALA A 150 -2.38 -9.73 -5.09
N GLY A 151 -3.23 -9.30 -6.03
CA GLY A 151 -4.51 -8.68 -5.72
C GLY A 151 -5.45 -9.63 -4.98
N LYS A 152 -5.64 -10.84 -5.49
CA LYS A 152 -6.47 -11.85 -4.84
C LYS A 152 -5.93 -12.28 -3.48
N ALA A 153 -4.59 -12.37 -3.33
CA ALA A 153 -3.97 -12.65 -2.04
C ALA A 153 -4.26 -11.56 -1.00
N VAL A 154 -4.30 -10.28 -1.39
CA VAL A 154 -4.70 -9.18 -0.52
C VAL A 154 -6.20 -9.20 -0.23
N LEU A 155 -7.05 -9.25 -1.28
CA LEU A 155 -8.50 -9.23 -1.13
C LEU A 155 -9.02 -10.34 -0.22
N ALA A 156 -8.40 -11.52 -0.26
CA ALA A 156 -8.82 -12.67 0.53
C ALA A 156 -8.76 -12.43 2.05
N TYR A 157 -7.99 -11.46 2.53
CA TYR A 157 -7.79 -11.16 3.96
C TYR A 157 -8.34 -9.79 4.37
N LEU A 158 -9.03 -9.09 3.48
CA LEU A 158 -9.79 -7.88 3.80
C LEU A 158 -11.20 -8.24 4.30
N SER A 159 -11.85 -7.28 4.96
CA SER A 159 -13.28 -7.38 5.27
C SER A 159 -14.12 -7.38 3.99
N GLU A 160 -15.35 -7.90 4.05
CA GLU A 160 -16.25 -7.86 2.88
C GLU A 160 -16.52 -6.43 2.42
N ASP A 161 -16.69 -5.50 3.36
CA ASP A 161 -16.94 -4.09 3.07
C ASP A 161 -15.74 -3.44 2.35
N ASP A 162 -14.51 -3.75 2.76
CA ASP A 162 -13.29 -3.26 2.10
C ASP A 162 -13.13 -3.87 0.70
N VAL A 163 -13.43 -5.16 0.54
CA VAL A 163 -13.44 -5.83 -0.77
C VAL A 163 -14.44 -5.15 -1.70
N ASP A 164 -15.66 -4.93 -1.23
CA ASP A 164 -16.70 -4.28 -2.03
C ASP A 164 -16.30 -2.82 -2.36
N ALA A 165 -15.73 -2.07 -1.41
CA ALA A 165 -15.26 -0.69 -1.64
C ALA A 165 -14.14 -0.63 -2.71
N ILE A 166 -13.21 -1.58 -2.71
CA ILE A 166 -12.16 -1.67 -3.72
C ILE A 166 -12.74 -2.03 -5.09
N LEU A 167 -13.72 -2.93 -5.13
CA LEU A 167 -14.23 -3.49 -6.38
C LEU A 167 -15.40 -2.69 -6.98
N VAL A 168 -16.16 -1.92 -6.19
CA VAL A 168 -17.26 -1.06 -6.69
C VAL A 168 -16.73 0.00 -7.65
N ASN A 169 -15.58 0.60 -7.36
CA ASN A 169 -14.94 1.57 -8.22
C ASN A 169 -14.16 0.93 -9.39
N ASN A 170 -13.90 -0.36 -9.33
CA ASN A 170 -13.22 -1.13 -10.36
C ASN A 170 -14.12 -2.28 -10.78
N ARG A 171 -14.93 -2.05 -11.80
CA ARG A 171 -15.71 -3.10 -12.44
C ARG A 171 -14.78 -4.30 -12.67
N LEU A 172 -15.28 -5.54 -12.45
CA LEU A 172 -14.54 -6.76 -12.75
C LEU A 172 -14.29 -6.85 -14.26
N THR A 173 -13.35 -6.03 -14.74
CA THR A 173 -13.03 -5.89 -16.16
C THR A 173 -12.47 -7.21 -16.67
N ARG A 174 -12.98 -7.68 -17.78
CA ARG A 174 -12.48 -8.89 -18.46
C ARG A 174 -11.17 -8.54 -19.18
N TYR A 175 -10.10 -9.23 -18.85
CA TYR A 175 -8.79 -9.15 -19.55
C TYR A 175 -8.61 -10.36 -20.45
N THR A 176 -9.03 -11.55 -19.99
CA THR A 176 -8.99 -12.80 -20.75
C THR A 176 -10.31 -13.54 -20.56
N GLU A 177 -10.46 -14.71 -21.17
CA GLU A 177 -11.59 -15.60 -20.92
C GLU A 177 -11.57 -16.22 -19.51
N HIS A 178 -10.38 -16.28 -18.87
CA HIS A 178 -10.19 -16.82 -17.53
C HIS A 178 -10.48 -15.80 -16.41
N THR A 179 -10.59 -14.51 -16.75
CA THR A 179 -10.87 -13.46 -15.77
C THR A 179 -12.22 -13.67 -15.08
N HIS A 180 -12.23 -13.70 -13.74
CA HIS A 180 -13.48 -13.67 -12.97
C HIS A 180 -14.22 -12.35 -13.19
N THR A 181 -15.39 -12.38 -13.82
CA THR A 181 -16.21 -11.20 -14.12
C THR A 181 -17.47 -11.13 -13.26
N ARG A 182 -17.72 -12.15 -12.42
CA ARG A 182 -18.85 -12.20 -11.50
C ARG A 182 -18.36 -12.23 -10.05
N MET A 183 -18.96 -11.39 -9.22
CA MET A 183 -18.58 -11.27 -7.80
C MET A 183 -18.66 -12.61 -7.05
N ALA A 184 -19.67 -13.43 -7.34
CA ALA A 184 -19.81 -14.73 -6.71
C ALA A 184 -18.65 -15.69 -7.02
N GLU A 185 -18.13 -15.67 -8.25
CA GLU A 185 -16.97 -16.48 -8.65
C GLU A 185 -15.71 -16.00 -7.95
N LEU A 186 -15.48 -14.69 -7.94
CA LEU A 186 -14.37 -14.09 -7.24
C LEU A 186 -14.42 -14.39 -5.74
N LYS A 187 -15.54 -14.15 -5.06
CA LYS A 187 -15.69 -14.44 -3.62
C LYS A 187 -15.45 -15.94 -3.31
N ASN A 188 -15.78 -16.83 -4.23
CA ASN A 188 -15.51 -18.26 -4.12
C ASN A 188 -13.99 -18.55 -4.20
N ASP A 189 -13.28 -17.91 -5.14
CA ASP A 189 -11.83 -18.06 -5.25
C ASP A 189 -11.13 -17.45 -4.03
N LEU A 190 -11.56 -16.27 -3.54
CA LEU A 190 -10.99 -15.65 -2.34
C LEU A 190 -11.15 -16.54 -1.08
N ARG A 191 -12.24 -17.30 -0.94
CA ARG A 191 -12.37 -18.29 0.14
C ARG A 191 -11.31 -19.39 0.02
N ARG A 192 -11.09 -19.93 -1.18
CA ARG A 192 -10.02 -20.91 -1.43
C ARG A 192 -8.64 -20.35 -1.14
N VAL A 193 -8.42 -19.08 -1.47
CA VAL A 193 -7.16 -18.38 -1.13
C VAL A 193 -6.94 -18.34 0.38
N ARG A 194 -7.97 -18.02 1.18
CA ARG A 194 -7.88 -18.06 2.66
C ARG A 194 -7.54 -19.46 3.18
N GLU A 195 -8.18 -20.49 2.64
CA GLU A 195 -7.99 -21.88 3.07
C GLU A 195 -6.58 -22.39 2.76
N ARG A 196 -6.08 -22.13 1.54
CA ARG A 196 -4.77 -22.63 1.10
C ARG A 196 -3.59 -21.72 1.44
N GLY A 197 -3.85 -20.44 1.76
CA GLY A 197 -2.83 -19.44 2.14
C GLY A 197 -2.06 -18.84 0.97
N TYR A 198 -2.53 -19.01 -0.26
CA TYR A 198 -1.95 -18.39 -1.46
C TYR A 198 -3.01 -18.21 -2.57
N ALA A 199 -2.76 -17.27 -3.47
CA ALA A 199 -3.58 -17.01 -4.65
C ALA A 199 -2.83 -17.42 -5.92
N LEU A 200 -3.59 -17.79 -6.94
CA LEU A 200 -3.10 -18.05 -8.30
C LEU A 200 -3.73 -17.04 -9.27
N ASP A 201 -2.96 -16.63 -10.25
CA ASP A 201 -3.42 -16.01 -11.48
C ASP A 201 -3.11 -17.02 -12.59
N GLU A 202 -4.15 -17.62 -13.16
CA GLU A 202 -4.06 -18.63 -14.19
C GLU A 202 -4.51 -18.03 -15.52
N GLN A 203 -3.65 -17.13 -16.06
CA GLN A 203 -3.93 -16.36 -17.27
C GLN A 203 -5.16 -15.43 -17.15
N GLU A 204 -5.51 -15.02 -15.94
CA GLU A 204 -6.66 -14.14 -15.71
C GLU A 204 -6.37 -12.70 -16.11
N LEU A 205 -5.13 -12.24 -15.90
CA LEU A 205 -4.68 -10.89 -16.24
C LEU A 205 -4.18 -10.81 -17.69
N GLU A 206 -3.44 -11.83 -18.15
CA GLU A 206 -2.83 -11.84 -19.49
C GLU A 206 -2.63 -13.27 -19.96
N TYR A 207 -2.92 -13.54 -21.24
CA TYR A 207 -2.68 -14.85 -21.84
C TYR A 207 -1.20 -15.23 -21.81
N GLY A 208 -0.93 -16.49 -21.51
CA GLY A 208 0.45 -17.03 -21.43
C GLY A 208 1.19 -16.65 -20.14
N LEU A 209 0.55 -15.87 -19.25
CA LEU A 209 1.11 -15.46 -17.97
C LEU A 209 0.39 -16.16 -16.82
N ASN A 210 1.16 -16.73 -15.90
CA ASN A 210 0.66 -17.21 -14.61
C ASN A 210 1.36 -16.49 -13.47
N GLY A 211 0.66 -16.44 -12.33
CA GLY A 211 1.19 -15.86 -11.10
C GLY A 211 0.80 -16.67 -9.87
N VAL A 212 1.63 -16.63 -8.86
CA VAL A 212 1.32 -17.13 -7.52
C VAL A 212 1.74 -16.08 -6.50
N ALA A 213 0.91 -15.84 -5.48
CA ALA A 213 1.22 -14.89 -4.43
C ALA A 213 0.71 -15.36 -3.07
N ALA A 214 1.43 -14.98 -2.01
CA ALA A 214 1.02 -15.19 -0.63
C ALA A 214 0.88 -13.84 0.09
N PRO A 215 -0.12 -13.69 0.98
CA PRO A 215 -0.31 -12.47 1.76
C PRO A 215 0.78 -12.29 2.79
N VAL A 216 1.22 -11.06 2.99
CA VAL A 216 2.04 -10.64 4.13
C VAL A 216 1.09 -10.12 5.19
N ILE A 217 0.99 -10.85 6.28
CA ILE A 217 0.06 -10.56 7.38
C ILE A 217 0.87 -10.05 8.56
N SER A 218 0.54 -8.88 9.05
CA SER A 218 1.16 -8.27 10.22
C SER A 218 0.81 -9.05 11.51
N PRO A 219 1.56 -8.88 12.62
CA PRO A 219 1.28 -9.56 13.88
C PRO A 219 -0.11 -9.30 14.45
N ASP A 220 -0.70 -8.15 14.14
CA ASP A 220 -2.08 -7.75 14.48
C ASP A 220 -3.13 -8.32 13.49
N ALA A 221 -2.75 -9.34 12.72
CA ALA A 221 -3.61 -10.09 11.78
C ALA A 221 -4.18 -9.27 10.62
N HIS A 222 -3.59 -8.12 10.28
CA HIS A 222 -3.97 -7.34 9.11
C HIS A 222 -3.10 -7.67 7.90
N VAL A 223 -3.71 -7.78 6.73
CA VAL A 223 -2.95 -7.91 5.47
C VAL A 223 -2.33 -6.57 5.10
N ILE A 224 -1.00 -6.55 4.99
CA ILE A 224 -0.22 -5.35 4.68
C ILE A 224 0.35 -5.36 3.25
N GLY A 225 0.29 -6.49 2.58
CA GLY A 225 0.73 -6.66 1.20
C GLY A 225 0.70 -8.11 0.76
N ALA A 226 1.28 -8.40 -0.39
CA ALA A 226 1.48 -9.75 -0.90
C ALA A 226 2.82 -9.88 -1.61
N VAL A 227 3.46 -11.03 -1.45
CA VAL A 227 4.66 -11.41 -2.20
C VAL A 227 4.24 -12.34 -3.32
N GLY A 228 4.65 -12.04 -4.56
CA GLY A 228 4.26 -12.80 -5.73
C GLY A 228 5.44 -13.18 -6.64
N ILE A 229 5.24 -14.25 -7.38
CA ILE A 229 6.05 -14.70 -8.51
C ILE A 229 5.15 -14.68 -9.74
N ALA A 230 5.63 -14.15 -10.84
CA ALA A 230 4.93 -14.17 -12.12
C ALA A 230 5.86 -14.59 -13.25
N GLY A 231 5.34 -15.34 -14.21
CA GLY A 231 6.11 -15.82 -15.34
C GLY A 231 5.27 -16.59 -16.36
N PRO A 232 5.90 -17.11 -17.43
CA PRO A 232 5.23 -17.86 -18.49
C PRO A 232 4.51 -19.12 -17.98
N THR A 233 3.29 -19.33 -18.44
CA THR A 233 2.44 -20.47 -18.05
C THR A 233 3.13 -21.83 -18.00
N PRO A 234 3.99 -22.24 -18.98
CA PRO A 234 4.64 -23.54 -18.92
C PRO A 234 5.53 -23.79 -17.70
N ARG A 235 5.97 -22.71 -17.03
CA ARG A 235 6.82 -22.78 -15.82
C ARG A 235 6.01 -22.78 -14.51
N PHE A 236 4.68 -22.81 -14.60
CA PHE A 236 3.74 -22.80 -13.45
C PHE A 236 2.90 -24.08 -13.42
N GLN A 237 3.52 -25.23 -13.55
CA GLN A 237 2.86 -26.53 -13.59
C GLN A 237 3.53 -27.54 -12.65
N GLY A 238 2.76 -28.51 -12.18
CA GLY A 238 3.26 -29.64 -11.42
C GLY A 238 4.17 -29.25 -10.24
N LYS A 239 5.37 -29.83 -10.21
CA LYS A 239 6.37 -29.59 -9.16
C LYS A 239 6.86 -28.15 -9.13
N ASP A 240 7.06 -27.53 -10.28
CA ASP A 240 7.53 -26.13 -10.38
C ASP A 240 6.57 -25.13 -9.75
N LEU A 241 5.26 -25.36 -9.92
CA LEU A 241 4.23 -24.58 -9.23
C LEU A 241 4.27 -24.82 -7.72
N ALA A 242 4.35 -26.07 -7.28
CA ALA A 242 4.40 -26.41 -5.85
C ALA A 242 5.61 -25.77 -5.15
N ASP A 243 6.78 -25.77 -5.79
CA ASP A 243 7.99 -25.12 -5.26
C ASP A 243 7.82 -23.61 -5.16
N LYS A 244 7.21 -22.97 -6.18
CA LYS A 244 6.90 -21.53 -6.15
C LYS A 244 5.87 -21.17 -5.07
N VAL A 245 4.84 -21.98 -4.88
CA VAL A 245 3.85 -21.82 -3.80
C VAL A 245 4.54 -21.84 -2.43
N ASN A 246 5.38 -22.83 -2.18
CA ASN A 246 6.13 -22.93 -0.93
C ASN A 246 7.04 -21.70 -0.73
N LEU A 247 7.71 -21.27 -1.78
CA LEU A 247 8.64 -20.15 -1.74
C LEU A 247 7.95 -18.82 -1.41
N VAL A 248 6.80 -18.51 -2.04
CA VAL A 248 6.06 -17.27 -1.74
C VAL A 248 5.51 -17.30 -0.31
N ARG A 249 4.99 -18.44 0.16
CA ARG A 249 4.47 -18.58 1.54
C ARG A 249 5.56 -18.38 2.58
N MET A 250 6.70 -19.06 2.42
CA MET A 250 7.84 -18.91 3.34
C MET A 250 8.39 -17.49 3.33
N THR A 251 8.48 -16.87 2.16
CA THR A 251 8.98 -15.50 2.02
C THR A 251 8.04 -14.49 2.68
N ALA A 252 6.74 -14.61 2.47
CA ALA A 252 5.74 -13.76 3.11
C ALA A 252 5.79 -13.89 4.66
N GLN A 253 5.92 -15.11 5.18
CA GLN A 253 6.07 -15.36 6.62
C GLN A 253 7.35 -14.75 7.20
N LYS A 254 8.50 -14.89 6.51
CA LYS A 254 9.77 -14.28 6.94
C LYS A 254 9.68 -12.76 6.98
N ILE A 255 9.07 -12.14 5.98
CA ILE A 255 8.85 -10.68 5.96
C ILE A 255 7.95 -10.26 7.12
N ALA A 256 6.83 -10.95 7.34
CA ALA A 256 5.90 -10.66 8.42
C ALA A 256 6.55 -10.78 9.81
N ALA A 257 7.31 -11.84 10.05
CA ALA A 257 8.01 -12.06 11.31
C ALA A 257 9.00 -10.93 11.65
N ASN A 258 9.76 -10.46 10.65
CA ASN A 258 10.72 -9.36 10.88
C ASN A 258 10.07 -7.98 11.09
N LEU A 259 8.83 -7.80 10.64
CA LEU A 259 8.08 -6.57 10.93
C LEU A 259 7.54 -6.55 12.36
N GLY A 260 7.28 -7.74 12.95
CA GLY A 260 6.74 -7.90 14.31
C GLY A 260 7.78 -7.76 15.42
N ASP A 261 9.04 -8.05 15.13
CA ASP A 261 10.13 -8.05 16.13
C ASP A 261 10.65 -6.64 16.51
N ARG A 262 10.08 -5.61 15.90
CA ARG A 262 10.51 -4.21 16.03
C ARG A 262 9.55 -3.32 16.80
N SER A 263 8.92 -3.82 17.86
CA SER A 263 8.22 -2.99 18.87
C SER A 263 9.14 -1.97 19.55
N SER A 264 10.48 -2.13 19.39
CA SER A 264 11.51 -1.24 19.95
C SER A 264 11.82 0.05 19.15
N TRP A 265 11.13 0.34 18.07
CA TRP A 265 11.42 1.52 17.22
C TRP A 265 10.81 2.83 17.72
N PHE A 266 10.07 2.80 18.83
CA PHE A 266 9.48 3.97 19.48
C PHE A 266 10.15 4.34 20.81
N GLU A 267 11.24 3.67 21.19
CA GLU A 267 12.01 3.97 22.40
C GLU A 267 13.38 4.61 22.10
N LYS A 268 13.47 5.57 21.22
CA LYS A 268 14.59 6.53 21.16
C LYS A 268 14.16 7.87 20.61
#